data_d1dbb266096ef21c5fcb859933590751
#
_entry.id   d1dbb266096ef21c5fcb859933590751
#
_cell.length_a   1.000
_cell.length_b   1.000
_cell.length_c   1.000
_cell.angle_alpha   90.00
_cell.angle_beta   90.00
_cell.angle_gamma   90.00
#
_symmetry.space_group_name_H-M   'P 1'
#
loop_
_entity.id
_entity.type
_entity.pdbx_description
1 polymer ?
#
loop_
_entity_poly.entity_id
_entity_poly.type
_entity_poly.pdbx_seq_one_letter_code
_entity_poly.pdbx_strand_id
1 'polypeptide(L)'
;MILIISHEQDPHAERVIRHLQADGQKVLLLNLTELPDRASLSIQYDPPDHPRIDYVRNGGASYPLHEVKSVWWRRPQVPDLSSVTDPQVNLFTANEWNEAINGLWQLLDARWMNDPTRDDAASRKARQLRVAAEVGLQVPRTLITTDVQRARRFISELGP
;
A
#
# COMPACT_ATOMS: atom_id res chain seq x y z
N MET A 1 -5.89 -5.53 17.90
CA MET A 1 -5.29 -4.22 17.53
C MET A 1 -5.80 -3.82 16.14
N ILE A 2 -6.00 -2.51 15.90
CA ILE A 2 -6.35 -1.95 14.58
C ILE A 2 -5.07 -1.35 13.99
N LEU A 3 -4.75 -1.72 12.75
CA LEU A 3 -3.62 -1.19 11.99
C LEU A 3 -4.11 -0.19 10.96
N ILE A 4 -3.51 0.99 10.90
CA ILE A 4 -3.77 1.99 9.88
C ILE A 4 -2.47 2.20 9.10
N ILE A 5 -2.49 1.95 7.79
CA ILE A 5 -1.33 2.14 6.91
C ILE A 5 -1.49 3.48 6.22
N SER A 6 -0.70 4.45 6.66
CA SER A 6 -0.71 5.82 6.19
C SER A 6 0.54 6.56 6.66
N HIS A 7 0.59 7.88 6.51
CA HIS A 7 1.65 8.75 6.98
C HIS A 7 1.15 9.70 8.09
N GLU A 8 2.05 10.24 8.88
CA GLU A 8 1.74 11.08 10.05
C GLU A 8 0.99 12.38 9.69
N GLN A 9 1.16 12.88 8.47
CA GLN A 9 0.51 14.11 8.01
C GLN A 9 -0.84 13.85 7.31
N ASP A 10 -1.45 12.66 7.44
CA ASP A 10 -2.79 12.40 6.92
C ASP A 10 -3.86 12.86 7.94
N PRO A 11 -4.53 14.00 7.71
CA PRO A 11 -5.49 14.53 8.68
C PRO A 11 -6.73 13.65 8.83
N HIS A 12 -7.03 12.82 7.84
CA HIS A 12 -8.13 11.86 7.93
C HIS A 12 -7.75 10.67 8.81
N ALA A 13 -6.53 10.15 8.64
CA ALA A 13 -6.03 9.09 9.50
C ALA A 13 -5.96 9.56 10.96
N GLU A 14 -5.42 10.74 11.21
CA GLU A 14 -5.35 11.34 12.54
C GLU A 14 -6.74 11.44 13.20
N ARG A 15 -7.73 11.92 12.46
CA ARG A 15 -9.09 12.06 12.99
C ARG A 15 -9.71 10.71 13.36
N VAL A 16 -9.54 9.70 12.51
CA VAL A 16 -10.04 8.34 12.77
C VAL A 16 -9.31 7.73 13.96
N ILE A 17 -8.00 7.88 14.06
CA ILE A 17 -7.20 7.38 15.18
C ILE A 17 -7.72 7.96 16.50
N ARG A 18 -7.96 9.27 16.57
CA ARG A 18 -8.49 9.92 17.78
C ARG A 18 -9.85 9.35 18.22
N HIS A 19 -10.75 9.09 17.26
CA HIS A 19 -12.05 8.48 17.59
C HIS A 19 -11.89 7.05 18.08
N LEU A 20 -11.11 6.22 17.41
CA LEU A 20 -10.86 4.84 17.81
C LEU A 20 -10.21 4.75 19.21
N GLN A 21 -9.28 5.65 19.50
CA GLN A 21 -8.63 5.72 20.81
C GLN A 21 -9.60 6.18 21.91
N ALA A 22 -10.49 7.13 21.61
CA ALA A 22 -11.55 7.55 22.52
C ALA A 22 -12.52 6.40 22.84
N ASP A 23 -12.74 5.49 21.88
CA ASP A 23 -13.52 4.25 22.07
C ASP A 23 -12.69 3.11 22.71
N GLY A 24 -11.51 3.40 23.25
CA GLY A 24 -10.66 2.43 23.95
C GLY A 24 -9.95 1.43 23.05
N GLN A 25 -9.92 1.65 21.73
CA GLN A 25 -9.27 0.73 20.79
C GLN A 25 -7.74 0.92 20.78
N LYS A 26 -7.01 -0.20 20.70
CA LYS A 26 -5.57 -0.16 20.41
C LYS A 26 -5.37 0.07 18.91
N VAL A 27 -4.76 1.20 18.56
CA VAL A 27 -4.50 1.59 17.17
C VAL A 27 -3.01 1.77 16.96
N LEU A 28 -2.49 1.21 15.86
CA LEU A 28 -1.15 1.45 15.36
C LEU A 28 -1.24 2.18 14.01
N LEU A 29 -0.60 3.33 13.90
CA LEU A 29 -0.28 3.94 12.61
C LEU A 29 1.05 3.38 12.14
N LEU A 30 1.06 2.67 11.03
CA LEU A 30 2.27 2.18 10.37
C LEU A 30 2.58 3.08 9.19
N ASN A 31 3.71 3.76 9.27
CA ASN A 31 4.23 4.61 8.21
C ASN A 31 5.45 3.93 7.58
N LEU A 32 5.32 3.50 6.32
CA LEU A 32 6.39 2.79 5.63
C LEU A 32 7.64 3.65 5.39
N THR A 33 7.53 4.99 5.40
CA THR A 33 8.70 5.87 5.30
C THR A 33 9.60 5.84 6.54
N GLU A 34 9.16 5.22 7.63
CA GLU A 34 10.02 4.99 8.80
C GLU A 34 11.04 3.86 8.56
N LEU A 35 10.81 3.02 7.58
CA LEU A 35 11.66 1.90 7.22
C LEU A 35 12.73 2.29 6.21
N PRO A 36 13.97 1.81 6.34
CA PRO A 36 14.48 0.99 7.45
C PRO A 36 15.06 1.82 8.59
N ASP A 37 15.25 3.13 8.44
CA ASP A 37 16.12 3.95 9.30
C ASP A 37 15.53 4.20 10.69
N ARG A 38 14.20 4.36 10.81
CA ARG A 38 13.50 4.71 12.07
C ARG A 38 12.70 3.57 12.66
N ALA A 39 12.51 2.51 11.90
CA ALA A 39 11.80 1.32 12.33
C ALA A 39 12.32 0.09 11.58
N SER A 40 12.04 -1.08 12.11
CA SER A 40 12.30 -2.36 11.47
C SER A 40 11.02 -3.19 11.37
N LEU A 41 10.98 -4.05 10.36
CA LEU A 41 9.92 -5.02 10.14
C LEU A 41 10.57 -6.40 9.99
N SER A 42 10.08 -7.37 10.75
CA SER A 42 10.64 -8.72 10.75
C SER A 42 9.54 -9.76 10.60
N ILE A 43 9.82 -10.77 9.79
CA ILE A 43 8.98 -11.96 9.66
C ILE A 43 9.84 -13.15 10.05
N GLN A 44 9.44 -13.90 11.06
CA GLN A 44 10.15 -15.07 11.53
C GLN A 44 9.28 -16.31 11.42
N TYR A 45 9.83 -17.36 10.82
CA TYR A 45 9.20 -18.67 10.66
C TYR A 45 9.90 -19.68 11.54
N ASP A 46 9.17 -20.25 12.50
CA ASP A 46 9.61 -21.34 13.37
C ASP A 46 8.61 -22.52 13.23
N PRO A 47 8.71 -23.34 12.16
CA PRO A 47 7.77 -24.44 11.96
C PRO A 47 7.72 -25.39 13.18
N PRO A 48 6.52 -25.90 13.56
CA PRO A 48 5.25 -25.84 12.82
C PRO A 48 4.38 -24.60 13.07
N ASP A 49 4.88 -23.61 13.82
CA ASP A 49 4.10 -22.45 14.23
C ASP A 49 3.81 -21.49 13.05
N HIS A 50 2.80 -20.65 13.22
CA HIS A 50 2.54 -19.54 12.31
C HIS A 50 3.66 -18.50 12.38
N PRO A 51 3.92 -17.77 11.27
CA PRO A 51 4.96 -16.76 11.27
C PRO A 51 4.66 -15.65 12.29
N ARG A 52 5.68 -15.24 13.01
CA ARG A 52 5.65 -14.03 13.84
C ARG A 52 6.05 -12.84 13.00
N ILE A 53 5.28 -11.76 13.12
CA ILE A 53 5.50 -10.53 12.37
C ILE A 53 5.58 -9.40 13.38
N ASP A 54 6.74 -8.76 13.46
CA ASP A 54 7.00 -7.69 14.41
C ASP A 54 7.40 -6.40 13.70
N TYR A 55 6.76 -5.31 14.08
CA TYR A 55 7.15 -3.96 13.73
C TYR A 55 7.73 -3.28 14.97
N VAL A 56 8.97 -2.82 14.87
CA VAL A 56 9.71 -2.23 16.00
C VAL A 56 10.17 -0.84 15.61
N ARG A 57 9.72 0.18 16.35
CA ARG A 57 10.24 1.54 16.22
C ARG A 57 11.53 1.71 17.00
N ASN A 58 12.47 2.48 16.45
CA ASN A 58 13.68 2.87 17.16
C ASN A 58 13.30 3.57 18.47
N GLY A 59 13.90 3.11 19.59
CA GLY A 59 13.52 3.57 20.93
C GLY A 59 12.62 2.59 21.70
N GLY A 60 12.25 1.44 21.11
CA GLY A 60 11.87 0.25 21.87
C GLY A 60 10.40 -0.18 21.83
N ALA A 61 9.51 0.54 21.15
CA ALA A 61 8.12 0.06 21.01
C ALA A 61 8.05 -1.05 19.95
N SER A 62 7.67 -2.26 20.37
CA SER A 62 7.44 -3.41 19.50
C SER A 62 5.94 -3.69 19.38
N TYR A 63 5.51 -3.96 18.18
CA TYR A 63 4.11 -4.22 17.83
C TYR A 63 3.99 -5.55 17.07
N PRO A 64 3.40 -6.58 17.67
CA PRO A 64 3.16 -7.86 17.02
C PRO A 64 2.03 -7.73 15.99
N LEU A 65 2.38 -7.68 14.71
CA LEU A 65 1.39 -7.49 13.63
C LEU A 65 0.50 -8.72 13.42
N HIS A 66 0.92 -9.91 13.84
CA HIS A 66 0.08 -11.12 13.82
C HIS A 66 -1.15 -11.02 14.77
N GLU A 67 -1.17 -10.06 15.70
CA GLU A 67 -2.32 -9.76 16.56
C GLU A 67 -3.31 -8.75 15.94
N VAL A 68 -3.03 -8.25 14.76
CA VAL A 68 -3.89 -7.30 14.08
C VAL A 68 -5.19 -7.98 13.65
N LYS A 69 -6.34 -7.38 13.97
CA LYS A 69 -7.67 -7.88 13.62
C LYS A 69 -8.35 -7.11 12.51
N SER A 70 -7.91 -5.86 12.30
CA SER A 70 -8.44 -5.00 11.24
C SER A 70 -7.34 -4.10 10.70
N VAL A 71 -7.33 -3.91 9.39
CA VAL A 71 -6.37 -3.04 8.71
C VAL A 71 -7.13 -2.01 7.88
N TRP A 72 -6.77 -0.75 8.05
CA TRP A 72 -7.18 0.30 7.14
C TRP A 72 -6.03 0.66 6.20
N TRP A 73 -6.14 0.21 4.94
CA TRP A 73 -5.26 0.55 3.84
C TRP A 73 -5.63 1.93 3.31
N ARG A 74 -4.95 2.96 3.80
CA ARG A 74 -5.39 4.35 3.53
C ARG A 74 -4.53 5.07 2.50
N ARG A 75 -3.29 5.34 2.82
CA ARG A 75 -2.32 6.02 1.97
C ARG A 75 -0.92 5.45 2.22
N PRO A 76 -0.67 4.22 1.79
CA PRO A 76 0.65 3.62 1.93
C PRO A 76 1.67 4.50 1.20
N GLN A 77 2.79 4.74 1.86
CA GLN A 77 3.96 5.35 1.26
C GLN A 77 4.96 4.26 0.90
N VAL A 78 5.94 4.59 0.08
CA VAL A 78 7.07 3.70 -0.15
C VAL A 78 8.11 3.90 0.94
N PRO A 79 8.92 2.87 1.26
CA PRO A 79 10.07 3.03 2.16
C PRO A 79 11.03 4.11 1.68
N ASP A 80 11.66 4.81 2.62
CA ASP A 80 12.67 5.82 2.30
C ASP A 80 14.01 5.13 2.02
N LEU A 81 14.42 5.09 0.76
CA LEU A 81 15.68 4.52 0.29
C LEU A 81 16.69 5.60 -0.11
N SER A 82 16.51 6.83 0.35
CA SER A 82 17.39 7.97 -0.01
C SER A 82 18.84 7.80 0.45
N SER A 83 19.06 6.96 1.48
CA SER A 83 20.41 6.59 1.93
C SER A 83 21.16 5.64 0.99
N VAL A 84 20.44 4.95 0.10
CA VAL A 84 21.02 4.04 -0.91
C VAL A 84 21.36 4.82 -2.17
N THR A 85 22.60 5.29 -2.26
CA THR A 85 23.03 6.22 -3.32
C THR A 85 23.39 5.56 -4.66
N ASP A 86 23.75 4.28 -4.67
CA ASP A 86 23.98 3.54 -5.90
C ASP A 86 22.65 3.22 -6.60
N PRO A 87 22.45 3.67 -7.87
CA PRO A 87 21.17 3.48 -8.55
C PRO A 87 20.77 2.02 -8.79
N GLN A 88 21.72 1.12 -9.00
CA GLN A 88 21.43 -0.30 -9.21
C GLN A 88 21.04 -0.98 -7.90
N VAL A 89 21.77 -0.68 -6.84
CA VAL A 89 21.46 -1.16 -5.48
C VAL A 89 20.12 -0.62 -5.02
N ASN A 90 19.84 0.67 -5.26
CA ASN A 90 18.56 1.29 -4.91
C ASN A 90 17.38 0.60 -5.62
N LEU A 91 17.49 0.38 -6.95
CA LEU A 91 16.45 -0.31 -7.71
C LEU A 91 16.24 -1.74 -7.22
N PHE A 92 17.31 -2.48 -6.96
CA PHE A 92 17.23 -3.84 -6.42
C PHE A 92 16.54 -3.82 -5.04
N THR A 93 16.99 -2.94 -4.14
CA THR A 93 16.41 -2.81 -2.79
C THR A 93 14.92 -2.44 -2.85
N ALA A 94 14.54 -1.52 -3.73
CA ALA A 94 13.13 -1.14 -3.91
C ALA A 94 12.26 -2.32 -4.36
N ASN A 95 12.76 -3.15 -5.26
CA ASN A 95 12.05 -4.35 -5.72
C ASN A 95 11.91 -5.38 -4.59
N GLU A 96 12.98 -5.69 -3.87
CA GLU A 96 12.95 -6.62 -2.74
C GLU A 96 12.02 -6.14 -1.63
N TRP A 97 12.03 -4.84 -1.32
CA TRP A 97 11.07 -4.24 -0.38
C TRP A 97 9.63 -4.43 -0.83
N ASN A 98 9.35 -4.17 -2.09
CA ASN A 98 8.00 -4.32 -2.63
C ASN A 98 7.50 -5.76 -2.50
N GLU A 99 8.33 -6.75 -2.85
CA GLU A 99 8.00 -8.16 -2.71
C GLU A 99 7.80 -8.55 -1.24
N ALA A 100 8.71 -8.16 -0.36
CA ALA A 100 8.64 -8.48 1.06
C ALA A 100 7.38 -7.89 1.72
N ILE A 101 7.08 -6.61 1.45
CA ILE A 101 5.92 -5.91 2.02
C ILE A 101 4.61 -6.46 1.45
N ASN A 102 4.52 -6.73 0.16
CA ASN A 102 3.32 -7.32 -0.43
C ASN A 102 3.07 -8.74 0.10
N GLY A 103 4.12 -9.52 0.28
CA GLY A 103 4.03 -10.83 0.94
C GLY A 103 3.55 -10.74 2.38
N LEU A 104 4.03 -9.74 3.13
CA LEU A 104 3.62 -9.51 4.52
C LEU A 104 2.12 -9.23 4.64
N TRP A 105 1.57 -8.41 3.75
CA TRP A 105 0.12 -8.12 3.79
C TRP A 105 -0.73 -9.37 3.63
N GLN A 106 -0.28 -10.34 2.85
CA GLN A 106 -0.97 -11.61 2.65
C GLN A 106 -0.92 -12.55 3.88
N LEU A 107 0.02 -12.32 4.79
CA LEU A 107 0.15 -13.09 6.03
C LEU A 107 -0.76 -12.57 7.17
N LEU A 108 -1.30 -11.36 7.06
CA LEU A 108 -2.17 -10.80 8.09
C LEU A 108 -3.59 -11.36 7.98
N ASP A 109 -3.97 -12.24 8.91
CA ASP A 109 -5.34 -12.71 9.07
C ASP A 109 -6.20 -11.63 9.72
N ALA A 110 -6.55 -10.63 8.93
CA ALA A 110 -7.25 -9.43 9.38
C ALA A 110 -8.39 -9.03 8.42
N ARG A 111 -9.32 -8.25 8.94
CA ARG A 111 -10.35 -7.62 8.12
C ARG A 111 -9.79 -6.36 7.47
N TRP A 112 -9.76 -6.33 6.15
CA TRP A 112 -9.19 -5.23 5.38
C TRP A 112 -10.21 -4.21 4.90
N MET A 113 -9.82 -2.94 4.95
CA MET A 113 -10.48 -1.80 4.32
C MET A 113 -9.41 -0.86 3.76
N ASN A 114 -9.08 -0.86 2.49
CA ASN A 114 -9.32 -1.82 1.41
C ASN A 114 -8.30 -2.96 1.45
N ASP A 115 -8.57 -4.04 0.72
CA ASP A 115 -7.57 -5.09 0.47
C ASP A 115 -6.52 -4.57 -0.52
N PRO A 116 -5.20 -4.63 -0.22
CA PRO A 116 -4.17 -4.03 -1.08
C PRO A 116 -4.10 -4.67 -2.48
N THR A 117 -4.34 -5.98 -2.60
CA THR A 117 -4.36 -6.67 -3.90
C THR A 117 -5.53 -6.20 -4.76
N ARG A 118 -6.70 -6.04 -4.14
CA ARG A 118 -7.89 -5.53 -4.85
C ARG A 118 -7.75 -4.06 -5.19
N ASP A 119 -7.12 -3.27 -4.33
CA ASP A 119 -6.83 -1.85 -4.56
C ASP A 119 -5.88 -1.67 -5.75
N ASP A 120 -4.78 -2.43 -5.80
CA ASP A 120 -3.88 -2.46 -6.96
C ASP A 120 -4.63 -2.85 -8.24
N ALA A 121 -5.39 -3.94 -8.21
CA ALA A 121 -6.18 -4.36 -9.36
C ALA A 121 -7.19 -3.28 -9.80
N ALA A 122 -7.80 -2.56 -8.86
CA ALA A 122 -8.74 -1.47 -9.14
C ALA A 122 -8.05 -0.21 -9.68
N SER A 123 -6.77 -0.01 -9.42
CA SER A 123 -6.00 1.14 -9.92
C SER A 123 -5.72 1.08 -11.43
N ARG A 124 -5.82 -0.09 -12.07
CA ARG A 124 -5.48 -0.33 -13.48
C ARG A 124 -6.46 0.34 -14.43
N LYS A 125 -6.01 1.36 -15.17
CA LYS A 125 -6.88 2.20 -16.05
C LYS A 125 -7.69 1.40 -17.06
N ALA A 126 -7.10 0.43 -17.75
CA ALA A 126 -7.81 -0.41 -18.71
C ALA A 126 -8.95 -1.20 -18.05
N ARG A 127 -8.75 -1.70 -16.82
CA ARG A 127 -9.78 -2.38 -16.04
C ARG A 127 -10.88 -1.40 -15.61
N GLN A 128 -10.50 -0.20 -15.12
CA GLN A 128 -11.46 0.84 -14.71
C GLN A 128 -12.41 1.20 -15.84
N LEU A 129 -11.89 1.44 -17.05
CA LEU A 129 -12.68 1.79 -18.21
C LEU A 129 -13.68 0.67 -18.59
N ARG A 130 -13.22 -0.58 -18.57
CA ARG A 130 -14.07 -1.74 -18.83
C ARG A 130 -15.20 -1.85 -17.81
N VAL A 131 -14.87 -1.86 -16.52
CA VAL A 131 -15.87 -1.98 -15.46
C VAL A 131 -16.85 -0.80 -15.49
N ALA A 132 -16.38 0.42 -15.73
CA ALA A 132 -17.25 1.59 -15.87
C ALA A 132 -18.28 1.41 -16.98
N ALA A 133 -17.86 0.90 -18.14
CA ALA A 133 -18.78 0.60 -19.25
C ALA A 133 -19.77 -0.53 -18.90
N GLU A 134 -19.30 -1.60 -18.26
CA GLU A 134 -20.12 -2.74 -17.82
C GLU A 134 -21.25 -2.32 -16.84
N VAL A 135 -20.99 -1.33 -15.97
CA VAL A 135 -22.00 -0.81 -15.03
C VAL A 135 -22.80 0.38 -15.59
N GLY A 136 -22.66 0.67 -16.89
CA GLY A 136 -23.46 1.68 -17.58
C GLY A 136 -22.99 3.13 -17.42
N LEU A 137 -21.79 3.37 -16.90
CA LEU A 137 -21.20 4.71 -16.86
C LEU A 137 -20.73 5.12 -18.26
N GLN A 138 -20.86 6.42 -18.56
CA GLN A 138 -20.32 6.97 -19.79
C GLN A 138 -18.80 7.00 -19.71
N VAL A 139 -18.14 6.27 -20.62
CA VAL A 139 -16.70 6.21 -20.73
C VAL A 139 -16.26 7.08 -21.93
N PRO A 140 -15.30 7.99 -21.76
CA PRO A 140 -14.78 8.77 -22.88
C PRO A 140 -14.08 7.86 -23.89
N ARG A 141 -14.07 8.27 -25.17
CA ARG A 141 -13.22 7.60 -26.17
C ARG A 141 -11.79 7.59 -25.68
N THR A 142 -11.21 6.40 -25.55
CA THR A 142 -9.90 6.21 -24.94
C THR A 142 -9.05 5.30 -25.79
N LEU A 143 -7.80 5.69 -26.01
CA LEU A 143 -6.77 4.88 -26.66
C LEU A 143 -5.58 4.70 -25.71
N ILE A 144 -5.21 3.46 -25.46
CA ILE A 144 -3.96 3.10 -24.77
C ILE A 144 -3.11 2.38 -25.80
N THR A 145 -1.96 2.94 -26.17
CA THR A 145 -1.14 2.42 -27.25
C THR A 145 0.36 2.73 -27.06
N THR A 146 1.20 1.89 -27.58
CA THR A 146 2.65 2.14 -27.78
C THR A 146 2.95 2.66 -29.19
N ASP A 147 1.97 2.69 -30.09
CA ASP A 147 2.09 3.17 -31.46
C ASP A 147 1.84 4.67 -31.57
N VAL A 148 2.91 5.43 -31.80
CA VAL A 148 2.87 6.89 -31.92
C VAL A 148 1.99 7.37 -33.09
N GLN A 149 1.99 6.66 -34.22
CA GLN A 149 1.20 7.04 -35.39
C GLN A 149 -0.30 6.83 -35.13
N ARG A 150 -0.62 5.75 -34.43
CA ARG A 150 -2.01 5.50 -33.98
C ARG A 150 -2.47 6.53 -32.98
N ALA A 151 -1.61 6.96 -32.05
CA ALA A 151 -1.92 8.04 -31.10
C ALA A 151 -2.22 9.36 -31.84
N ARG A 152 -1.39 9.74 -32.80
CA ARG A 152 -1.58 10.95 -33.60
C ARG A 152 -2.90 10.93 -34.36
N ARG A 153 -3.24 9.84 -35.03
CA ARG A 153 -4.53 9.68 -35.73
C ARG A 153 -5.70 9.83 -34.76
N PHE A 154 -5.63 9.14 -33.63
CA PHE A 154 -6.69 9.22 -32.63
C PHE A 154 -6.93 10.66 -32.13
N ILE A 155 -5.86 11.43 -31.88
CA ILE A 155 -5.98 12.84 -31.46
C ILE A 155 -6.62 13.67 -32.59
N SER A 156 -6.21 13.49 -33.85
CA SER A 156 -6.78 14.23 -34.97
C SER A 156 -8.24 13.93 -35.21
N GLU A 157 -8.73 12.72 -34.87
CA GLU A 157 -10.15 12.34 -34.96
C GLU A 157 -11.02 12.96 -33.86
N LEU A 158 -10.44 13.37 -32.74
CA LEU A 158 -11.15 13.99 -31.61
C LEU A 158 -11.43 15.49 -31.85
N GLY A 159 -10.68 16.10 -32.75
CA GLY A 159 -10.71 17.55 -32.99
C GLY A 159 -9.94 18.34 -31.93
N PRO A 160 -9.81 19.66 -32.11
CA PRO A 160 -9.18 20.55 -31.14
C PRO A 160 -10.04 20.73 -29.88
#